data_3ab8a8ebeeea70cffd9f12e3d32499c6
#
_entry.id   3ab8a8ebeeea70cffd9f12e3d32499c6
#
_cell.length_a   1.000
_cell.length_b   1.000
_cell.length_c   1.000
_cell.angle_alpha   90.00
_cell.angle_beta   90.00
_cell.angle_gamma   90.00
#
_symmetry.space_group_name_H-M   'P 1'
#
loop_
_entity.id
_entity.type
_entity.pdbx_description
1 polymer ?
#
loop_
_entity_poly.entity_id
_entity_poly.type
_entity_poly.pdbx_seq_one_letter_code
_entity_poly.pdbx_strand_id
1 'polypeptide(L)'
;YIINNRKEIVQEFVNEYKDKKIDQIYVIGSGTSYHAGLSAKNYLEEILNIKVFCMYPTQFSRSEKVFNKNTLVIGMSQGGQSLSTVEGLDAASKRGLMTASVSENPTALIFEHAQTQTRIEVGNEKCGAKTKGYAGTTVTLMMMLSELAIIKGILKEEKFKLYKERMFNVIHNMPLVVDAATKWYGRIKDEFLPAKRIIVVGYDGNYADVLEGALKVLETVRQGVTGYDIEGVAKENGGIIH
;
A
#
# COMPACT_ATOMS: atom_id res chain seq x y z
N TYR A 1 -14.01 -6.43 -8.18
CA TYR A 1 -13.91 -7.84 -7.84
C TYR A 1 -13.47 -8.00 -6.38
N ILE A 2 -12.27 -7.57 -5.97
CA ILE A 2 -11.66 -7.79 -4.65
C ILE A 2 -12.61 -7.46 -3.48
N ILE A 3 -13.24 -6.29 -3.50
CA ILE A 3 -14.15 -5.83 -2.42
C ILE A 3 -15.35 -6.78 -2.24
N ASN A 4 -15.93 -7.26 -3.34
CA ASN A 4 -17.11 -8.13 -3.29
C ASN A 4 -16.78 -9.57 -2.92
N ASN A 5 -15.59 -10.06 -3.29
CA ASN A 5 -15.12 -11.42 -3.04
C ASN A 5 -14.12 -11.50 -1.89
N ARG A 6 -14.04 -10.44 -1.05
CA ARG A 6 -13.03 -10.33 0.01
C ARG A 6 -12.97 -11.55 0.92
N LYS A 7 -14.11 -12.10 1.31
CA LYS A 7 -14.18 -13.23 2.25
C LYS A 7 -13.46 -14.46 1.74
N GLU A 8 -13.60 -14.75 0.44
CA GLU A 8 -12.91 -15.87 -0.22
C GLU A 8 -11.42 -15.58 -0.36
N ILE A 9 -11.07 -14.38 -0.88
CA ILE A 9 -9.68 -14.00 -1.15
C ILE A 9 -8.82 -14.01 0.11
N VAL A 10 -9.37 -13.61 1.25
CA VAL A 10 -8.62 -13.47 2.51
C VAL A 10 -8.89 -14.58 3.53
N GLN A 11 -9.56 -15.65 3.13
CA GLN A 11 -10.01 -16.72 4.02
C GLN A 11 -8.86 -17.38 4.80
N GLU A 12 -7.76 -17.70 4.14
CA GLU A 12 -6.58 -18.30 4.75
C GLU A 12 -6.01 -17.39 5.85
N PHE A 13 -5.83 -16.11 5.53
CA PHE A 13 -5.34 -15.11 6.46
C PHE A 13 -6.25 -14.95 7.69
N VAL A 14 -7.56 -14.83 7.48
CA VAL A 14 -8.52 -14.68 8.58
C VAL A 14 -8.53 -15.92 9.47
N ASN A 15 -8.55 -17.12 8.89
CA ASN A 15 -8.55 -18.35 9.64
C ASN A 15 -7.32 -18.49 10.55
N GLU A 16 -6.15 -18.04 10.07
CA GLU A 16 -4.90 -18.11 10.83
C GLU A 16 -4.86 -17.10 11.99
N TYR A 17 -5.42 -15.88 11.79
CA TYR A 17 -5.21 -14.78 12.75
C TYR A 17 -6.44 -14.38 13.56
N LYS A 18 -7.62 -14.94 13.31
CA LYS A 18 -8.87 -14.57 14.02
C LYS A 18 -8.79 -14.72 15.54
N ASP A 19 -8.09 -15.73 16.03
CA ASP A 19 -7.97 -16.03 17.46
C ASP A 19 -6.64 -15.51 18.06
N LYS A 20 -5.74 -14.95 17.25
CA LYS A 20 -4.44 -14.44 17.70
C LYS A 20 -4.54 -12.99 18.13
N LYS A 21 -3.88 -12.63 19.23
CA LYS A 21 -3.72 -11.23 19.64
C LYS A 21 -2.76 -10.53 18.69
N ILE A 22 -3.14 -9.37 18.19
CA ILE A 22 -2.30 -8.50 17.35
C ILE A 22 -2.31 -7.13 18.00
N ASP A 23 -1.16 -6.63 18.44
CA ASP A 23 -1.00 -5.35 19.11
C ASP A 23 -0.41 -4.28 18.19
N GLN A 24 0.28 -4.69 17.12
CA GLN A 24 0.81 -3.80 16.07
C GLN A 24 1.04 -4.56 14.76
N ILE A 25 1.07 -3.84 13.67
CA ILE A 25 1.30 -4.39 12.33
C ILE A 25 2.48 -3.66 11.68
N TYR A 26 3.38 -4.43 11.06
CA TYR A 26 4.38 -3.92 10.13
C TYR A 26 3.98 -4.33 8.71
N VAL A 27 3.85 -3.36 7.82
CA VAL A 27 3.67 -3.58 6.40
C VAL A 27 5.00 -3.27 5.73
N ILE A 28 5.63 -4.30 5.14
CA ILE A 28 6.93 -4.17 4.49
C ILE A 28 6.83 -4.40 3.00
N GLY A 29 7.43 -3.53 2.22
CA GLY A 29 7.44 -3.59 0.76
C GLY A 29 8.40 -2.58 0.16
N SER A 30 8.67 -2.67 -1.14
CA SER A 30 9.55 -1.75 -1.86
C SER A 30 8.79 -1.04 -2.98
N GLY A 31 9.14 0.23 -3.27
CA GLY A 31 8.54 1.03 -4.33
C GLY A 31 7.02 1.08 -4.22
N THR A 32 6.31 0.74 -5.30
CA THR A 32 4.85 0.73 -5.36
C THR A 32 4.18 -0.07 -4.22
N SER A 33 4.78 -1.19 -3.80
CA SER A 33 4.24 -1.97 -2.67
C SER A 33 4.36 -1.23 -1.34
N TYR A 34 5.47 -0.51 -1.10
CA TYR A 34 5.61 0.35 0.06
C TYR A 34 4.58 1.49 0.07
N HIS A 35 4.42 2.16 -1.09
CA HIS A 35 3.44 3.24 -1.23
C HIS A 35 1.99 2.74 -1.04
N ALA A 36 1.66 1.55 -1.52
CA ALA A 36 0.36 0.92 -1.29
C ALA A 36 0.08 0.68 0.20
N GLY A 37 1.09 0.25 0.95
CA GLY A 37 1.01 0.13 2.41
C GLY A 37 0.75 1.47 3.10
N LEU A 38 1.50 2.51 2.71
CA LEU A 38 1.32 3.87 3.24
C LEU A 38 -0.09 4.41 2.93
N SER A 39 -0.60 4.19 1.72
CA SER A 39 -1.94 4.63 1.32
C SER A 39 -3.05 3.98 2.16
N ALA A 40 -2.88 2.72 2.55
CA ALA A 40 -3.83 2.01 3.38
C ALA A 40 -3.72 2.36 4.88
N LYS A 41 -2.57 2.87 5.35
CA LYS A 41 -2.19 2.96 6.76
C LYS A 41 -3.24 3.64 7.64
N ASN A 42 -3.67 4.86 7.27
CA ASN A 42 -4.61 5.64 8.10
C ASN A 42 -5.95 4.91 8.26
N TYR A 43 -6.45 4.33 7.17
CA TYR A 43 -7.65 3.50 7.20
C TYR A 43 -7.48 2.29 8.13
N LEU A 44 -6.34 1.61 8.06
CA LEU A 44 -6.07 0.42 8.87
C LEU A 44 -5.95 0.76 10.35
N GLU A 45 -5.27 1.85 10.71
CA GLU A 45 -5.19 2.33 12.09
C GLU A 45 -6.59 2.69 12.63
N GLU A 46 -7.44 3.33 11.78
CA GLU A 46 -8.81 3.68 12.18
C GLU A 46 -9.69 2.46 12.47
N ILE A 47 -9.63 1.43 11.62
CA ILE A 47 -10.51 0.26 11.77
C ILE A 47 -10.04 -0.73 12.83
N LEU A 48 -8.74 -0.81 13.09
CA LEU A 48 -8.13 -1.78 14.01
C LEU A 48 -7.83 -1.18 15.38
N ASN A 49 -7.71 0.15 15.48
CA ASN A 49 -7.28 0.87 16.68
C ASN A 49 -5.92 0.38 17.24
N ILE A 50 -4.99 0.01 16.37
CA ILE A 50 -3.61 -0.36 16.69
C ILE A 50 -2.65 0.34 15.73
N LYS A 51 -1.36 0.40 16.09
CA LYS A 51 -0.34 1.02 15.23
C LYS A 51 0.01 0.18 14.01
N VAL A 52 0.06 0.84 12.86
CA VAL A 52 0.50 0.28 11.57
C VAL A 52 1.76 1.02 11.12
N PHE A 53 2.86 0.29 11.05
CA PHE A 53 4.15 0.80 10.57
C PHE A 53 4.36 0.35 9.12
N CYS A 54 4.63 1.30 8.22
CA CYS A 54 5.03 0.99 6.85
C CYS A 54 6.51 1.30 6.70
N MET A 55 7.30 0.36 6.19
CA MET A 55 8.73 0.56 6.00
C MET A 55 9.32 -0.31 4.91
N TYR A 56 10.52 0.05 4.47
CA TYR A 56 11.27 -0.79 3.55
C TYR A 56 11.71 -2.10 4.23
N PRO A 57 11.70 -3.24 3.51
CA PRO A 57 12.05 -4.54 4.10
C PRO A 57 13.44 -4.57 4.72
N THR A 58 14.42 -3.93 4.09
CA THR A 58 15.80 -3.84 4.61
C THR A 58 15.89 -2.98 5.88
N GLN A 59 15.09 -1.94 5.99
CA GLN A 59 14.99 -1.16 7.23
C GLN A 59 14.40 -2.02 8.35
N PHE A 60 13.33 -2.78 8.06
CA PHE A 60 12.72 -3.71 9.02
C PHE A 60 13.72 -4.79 9.48
N SER A 61 14.40 -5.47 8.54
CA SER A 61 15.29 -6.59 8.87
C SER A 61 16.55 -6.16 9.63
N ARG A 62 17.12 -4.99 9.30
CA ARG A 62 18.44 -4.55 9.78
C ARG A 62 18.39 -3.50 10.88
N SER A 63 17.46 -2.55 10.82
CA SER A 63 17.44 -1.38 11.71
C SER A 63 16.42 -1.51 12.84
N GLU A 64 15.28 -2.13 12.61
CA GLU A 64 14.25 -2.32 13.63
C GLU A 64 14.69 -3.39 14.63
N LYS A 65 14.71 -3.07 15.93
CA LYS A 65 15.24 -3.94 16.98
C LYS A 65 14.23 -4.29 18.06
N VAL A 66 13.21 -3.46 18.26
CA VAL A 66 12.25 -3.60 19.34
C VAL A 66 10.89 -3.97 18.78
N PHE A 67 10.39 -5.13 19.17
CA PHE A 67 9.10 -5.64 18.72
C PHE A 67 8.23 -6.07 19.89
N ASN A 68 6.94 -5.83 19.78
CA ASN A 68 5.96 -6.51 20.60
C ASN A 68 5.83 -7.98 20.10
N LYS A 69 5.73 -8.93 20.99
CA LYS A 69 5.57 -10.35 20.64
C LYS A 69 4.31 -10.65 19.82
N ASN A 70 3.27 -9.80 19.94
CA ASN A 70 2.03 -9.92 19.19
C ASN A 70 2.07 -9.04 17.92
N THR A 71 3.20 -8.96 17.27
CA THR A 71 3.40 -8.22 16.02
C THR A 71 3.05 -9.10 14.83
N LEU A 72 2.26 -8.57 13.90
CA LEU A 72 2.03 -9.15 12.58
C LEU A 72 2.85 -8.39 11.54
N VAL A 73 3.63 -9.11 10.75
CA VAL A 73 4.43 -8.56 9.63
C VAL A 73 3.81 -9.01 8.32
N ILE A 74 3.42 -8.05 7.49
CA ILE A 74 2.81 -8.29 6.18
C ILE A 74 3.81 -7.89 5.10
N GLY A 75 4.38 -8.88 4.41
CA GLY A 75 5.29 -8.66 3.29
C GLY A 75 4.52 -8.50 1.98
N MET A 76 4.74 -7.39 1.29
CA MET A 76 4.08 -7.10 0.01
C MET A 76 5.07 -7.03 -1.13
N SER A 77 4.82 -7.80 -2.18
CA SER A 77 5.54 -7.73 -3.46
C SER A 77 4.60 -8.12 -4.58
N GLN A 78 4.22 -7.17 -5.43
CA GLN A 78 3.24 -7.43 -6.48
C GLN A 78 3.71 -8.56 -7.42
N GLY A 79 4.93 -8.52 -7.92
CA GLY A 79 5.53 -9.58 -8.72
C GLY A 79 5.98 -10.80 -7.91
N GLY A 80 6.04 -10.70 -6.59
CA GLY A 80 6.32 -11.78 -5.67
C GLY A 80 7.80 -12.20 -5.56
N GLN A 81 8.71 -11.55 -6.29
CA GLN A 81 10.14 -11.96 -6.41
C GLN A 81 11.10 -11.03 -5.65
N SER A 82 10.61 -10.15 -4.78
CA SER A 82 11.45 -9.20 -4.05
C SER A 82 12.28 -9.89 -2.97
N LEU A 83 13.58 -10.06 -3.21
CA LEU A 83 14.52 -10.68 -2.26
C LEU A 83 14.60 -9.91 -0.94
N SER A 84 14.48 -8.58 -0.98
CA SER A 84 14.46 -7.78 0.25
C SER A 84 13.20 -8.06 1.09
N THR A 85 12.05 -8.28 0.45
CA THR A 85 10.81 -8.66 1.16
C THR A 85 10.93 -10.06 1.76
N VAL A 86 11.55 -11.01 1.05
CA VAL A 86 11.91 -12.34 1.58
C VAL A 86 12.79 -12.19 2.82
N GLU A 87 13.89 -11.43 2.73
CA GLU A 87 14.77 -11.14 3.88
C GLU A 87 14.01 -10.57 5.07
N GLY A 88 13.04 -9.66 4.83
CA GLY A 88 12.20 -9.07 5.87
C GLY A 88 11.28 -10.09 6.54
N LEU A 89 10.62 -10.96 5.75
CA LEU A 89 9.74 -12.03 6.27
C LEU A 89 10.53 -13.08 7.06
N ASP A 90 11.70 -13.49 6.55
CA ASP A 90 12.59 -14.41 7.25
C ASP A 90 13.09 -13.83 8.59
N ALA A 91 13.40 -12.54 8.59
CA ALA A 91 13.80 -11.86 9.81
C ALA A 91 12.66 -11.79 10.83
N ALA A 92 11.43 -11.60 10.39
CA ALA A 92 10.23 -11.67 11.24
C ALA A 92 10.01 -13.06 11.81
N SER A 93 10.07 -14.09 10.96
CA SER A 93 9.91 -15.50 11.35
C SER A 93 10.97 -15.94 12.35
N LYS A 94 12.24 -15.58 12.14
CA LYS A 94 13.34 -15.86 13.08
C LYS A 94 13.15 -15.22 14.45
N ARG A 95 12.38 -14.13 14.53
CA ARG A 95 12.04 -13.43 15.77
C ARG A 95 10.75 -13.97 16.42
N GLY A 96 10.14 -15.00 15.84
CA GLY A 96 8.88 -15.58 16.32
C GLY A 96 7.67 -14.68 16.10
N LEU A 97 7.74 -13.72 15.17
CA LEU A 97 6.62 -12.84 14.84
C LEU A 97 5.67 -13.53 13.84
N MET A 98 4.42 -13.11 13.85
CA MET A 98 3.42 -13.55 12.86
C MET A 98 3.75 -12.95 11.47
N THR A 99 3.61 -13.74 10.40
CA THR A 99 3.96 -13.31 9.05
C THR A 99 2.87 -13.62 8.03
N ALA A 100 2.56 -12.67 7.19
CA ALA A 100 1.66 -12.82 6.04
C ALA A 100 2.31 -12.25 4.77
N SER A 101 1.92 -12.74 3.61
CA SER A 101 2.43 -12.27 2.33
C SER A 101 1.31 -11.93 1.36
N VAL A 102 1.54 -10.89 0.52
CA VAL A 102 0.57 -10.39 -0.46
C VAL A 102 1.25 -10.25 -1.82
N SER A 103 0.75 -10.94 -2.85
CA SER A 103 1.27 -10.90 -4.22
C SER A 103 0.18 -11.15 -5.26
N GLU A 104 0.37 -10.64 -6.47
CA GLU A 104 -0.45 -10.98 -7.65
C GLU A 104 -0.06 -12.34 -8.25
N ASN A 105 1.23 -12.67 -8.17
CA ASN A 105 1.78 -13.87 -8.79
C ASN A 105 1.42 -15.13 -7.96
N PRO A 106 0.73 -16.13 -8.53
CA PRO A 106 0.36 -17.35 -7.81
C PRO A 106 1.57 -18.21 -7.39
N THR A 107 2.74 -18.02 -8.04
CA THR A 107 4.00 -18.69 -7.73
C THR A 107 5.03 -17.71 -7.13
N ALA A 108 4.54 -16.78 -6.33
CA ALA A 108 5.37 -15.76 -5.71
C ALA A 108 6.35 -16.37 -4.70
N LEU A 109 7.63 -16.06 -4.84
CA LEU A 109 8.66 -16.52 -3.90
C LEU A 109 8.34 -16.12 -2.45
N ILE A 110 7.81 -14.89 -2.24
CA ILE A 110 7.46 -14.42 -0.88
C ILE A 110 6.41 -15.28 -0.18
N PHE A 111 5.65 -16.08 -0.92
CA PHE A 111 4.65 -16.99 -0.35
C PHE A 111 5.28 -18.13 0.47
N GLU A 112 6.47 -18.58 0.08
CA GLU A 112 7.20 -19.63 0.80
C GLU A 112 7.82 -19.15 2.13
N HIS A 113 7.81 -17.82 2.36
CA HIS A 113 8.45 -17.16 3.50
C HIS A 113 7.46 -16.54 4.51
N ALA A 114 6.18 -16.86 4.39
CA ALA A 114 5.13 -16.36 5.28
C ALA A 114 4.18 -17.47 5.71
N GLN A 115 3.55 -17.30 6.87
CA GLN A 115 2.57 -18.27 7.42
C GLN A 115 1.28 -18.30 6.60
N THR A 116 0.90 -17.18 5.96
CA THR A 116 -0.28 -17.10 5.11
C THR A 116 0.00 -16.34 3.82
N GLN A 117 -0.77 -16.65 2.80
CA GLN A 117 -0.68 -16.07 1.47
C GLN A 117 -1.99 -15.38 1.11
N THR A 118 -1.91 -14.21 0.49
CA THR A 118 -3.09 -13.51 -0.05
C THR A 118 -2.79 -13.03 -1.46
N ARG A 119 -3.66 -13.38 -2.39
CA ARG A 119 -3.50 -12.98 -3.79
C ARG A 119 -4.17 -11.64 -4.08
N ILE A 120 -3.49 -10.82 -4.87
CA ILE A 120 -4.03 -9.57 -5.43
C ILE A 120 -4.79 -9.95 -6.72
N GLU A 121 -6.10 -9.97 -6.67
CA GLU A 121 -6.95 -10.42 -7.79
C GLU A 121 -7.29 -9.25 -8.74
N VAL A 122 -6.30 -8.65 -9.38
CA VAL A 122 -6.48 -7.56 -10.36
C VAL A 122 -6.33 -8.01 -11.81
N GLY A 123 -5.95 -9.27 -12.03
CA GLY A 123 -5.63 -9.81 -13.35
C GLY A 123 -4.35 -9.20 -13.94
N ASN A 124 -3.92 -9.71 -15.07
CA ASN A 124 -2.66 -9.32 -15.70
C ASN A 124 -2.60 -7.83 -16.05
N GLU A 125 -1.58 -7.14 -15.57
CA GLU A 125 -1.25 -5.76 -15.93
C GLU A 125 -0.09 -5.75 -16.93
N LYS A 126 -0.38 -5.32 -18.16
CA LYS A 126 0.60 -5.30 -19.25
C LYS A 126 1.56 -4.10 -19.19
N CYS A 127 1.24 -3.08 -18.39
CA CYS A 127 2.08 -1.90 -18.23
C CYS A 127 3.23 -2.18 -17.26
N GLY A 128 4.46 -1.83 -17.63
CA GLY A 128 5.62 -1.94 -16.74
C GLY A 128 5.54 -0.99 -15.55
N ALA A 129 5.10 0.23 -15.76
CA ALA A 129 4.81 1.21 -14.70
C ALA A 129 3.43 0.90 -14.09
N LYS A 130 3.43 -0.01 -13.12
CA LYS A 130 2.21 -0.54 -12.50
C LYS A 130 1.32 0.55 -11.88
N THR A 131 0.05 0.58 -12.27
CA THR A 131 -0.99 1.47 -11.73
C THR A 131 -2.16 0.70 -11.14
N LYS A 132 -2.72 -0.24 -11.91
CA LYS A 132 -3.76 -1.15 -11.46
C LYS A 132 -3.29 -2.00 -10.28
N GLY A 133 -2.04 -2.45 -10.33
CA GLY A 133 -1.40 -3.20 -9.24
C GLY A 133 -1.28 -2.39 -7.96
N TYR A 134 -0.98 -1.09 -8.03
CA TYR A 134 -0.97 -0.21 -6.85
C TYR A 134 -2.33 -0.17 -6.16
N ALA A 135 -3.38 0.20 -6.91
CA ALA A 135 -4.73 0.27 -6.37
C ALA A 135 -5.22 -1.11 -5.85
N GLY A 136 -4.92 -2.18 -6.59
CA GLY A 136 -5.27 -3.53 -6.20
C GLY A 136 -4.59 -3.99 -4.92
N THR A 137 -3.29 -3.69 -4.75
CA THR A 137 -2.53 -4.01 -3.54
C THR A 137 -3.10 -3.25 -2.33
N THR A 138 -3.36 -1.95 -2.49
CA THR A 138 -3.97 -1.12 -1.43
C THR A 138 -5.32 -1.68 -0.99
N VAL A 139 -6.22 -1.96 -1.96
CA VAL A 139 -7.56 -2.50 -1.66
C VAL A 139 -7.48 -3.90 -1.06
N THR A 140 -6.58 -4.77 -1.55
CA THR A 140 -6.40 -6.11 -0.98
C THR A 140 -5.99 -6.04 0.49
N LEU A 141 -5.02 -5.19 0.83
CA LEU A 141 -4.57 -4.98 2.21
C LEU A 141 -5.71 -4.44 3.09
N MET A 142 -6.48 -3.46 2.58
CA MET A 142 -7.64 -2.92 3.29
C MET A 142 -8.70 -4.02 3.53
N MET A 143 -9.03 -4.84 2.54
CA MET A 143 -10.03 -5.91 2.67
C MET A 143 -9.57 -7.01 3.62
N MET A 144 -8.31 -7.39 3.55
CA MET A 144 -7.70 -8.41 4.40
C MET A 144 -7.84 -8.06 5.89
N LEU A 145 -7.48 -6.83 6.25
CA LEU A 145 -7.53 -6.39 7.64
C LEU A 145 -8.95 -5.95 8.08
N SER A 146 -9.80 -5.50 7.15
CA SER A 146 -11.21 -5.24 7.45
C SER A 146 -11.95 -6.53 7.80
N GLU A 147 -11.77 -7.59 7.03
CA GLU A 147 -12.44 -8.87 7.32
C GLU A 147 -11.96 -9.46 8.64
N LEU A 148 -10.66 -9.39 8.92
CA LEU A 148 -10.11 -9.79 10.22
C LEU A 148 -10.72 -8.96 11.37
N ALA A 149 -10.84 -7.63 11.21
CA ALA A 149 -11.42 -6.74 12.20
C ALA A 149 -12.92 -7.04 12.45
N ILE A 150 -13.65 -7.39 11.39
CA ILE A 150 -15.07 -7.78 11.49
C ILE A 150 -15.20 -9.09 12.27
N ILE A 151 -14.43 -10.11 11.91
CA ILE A 151 -14.48 -11.43 12.57
C ILE A 151 -14.06 -11.34 14.05
N LYS A 152 -13.11 -10.45 14.37
CA LYS A 152 -12.72 -10.17 15.76
C LYS A 152 -13.72 -9.28 16.53
N GLY A 153 -14.77 -8.80 15.89
CA GLY A 153 -15.76 -7.89 16.50
C GLY A 153 -15.23 -6.47 16.78
N ILE A 154 -14.07 -6.10 16.23
CA ILE A 154 -13.46 -4.75 16.34
C ILE A 154 -14.19 -3.77 15.41
N LEU A 155 -14.46 -4.18 14.18
CA LEU A 155 -15.19 -3.40 13.18
C LEU A 155 -16.61 -3.96 13.01
N LYS A 156 -17.62 -3.10 13.19
CA LYS A 156 -19.02 -3.49 12.94
C LYS A 156 -19.29 -3.56 11.43
N GLU A 157 -20.08 -4.55 11.00
CA GLU A 157 -20.45 -4.73 9.58
C GLU A 157 -21.16 -3.48 9.01
N GLU A 158 -21.99 -2.78 9.80
CA GLU A 158 -22.66 -1.55 9.39
C GLU A 158 -21.65 -0.44 9.07
N LYS A 159 -20.62 -0.28 9.92
CA LYS A 159 -19.54 0.69 9.67
C LYS A 159 -18.75 0.32 8.43
N PHE A 160 -18.46 -0.96 8.23
CA PHE A 160 -17.78 -1.44 7.02
C PHE A 160 -18.60 -1.16 5.73
N LYS A 161 -19.92 -1.28 5.77
CA LYS A 161 -20.78 -0.91 4.61
C LYS A 161 -20.55 0.53 4.16
N LEU A 162 -20.43 1.47 5.09
CA LEU A 162 -20.15 2.88 4.75
C LEU A 162 -18.79 3.05 4.06
N TYR A 163 -17.76 2.36 4.53
CA TYR A 163 -16.45 2.37 3.84
C TYR A 163 -16.53 1.75 2.44
N LYS A 164 -17.23 0.63 2.32
CA LYS A 164 -17.46 -0.04 1.04
C LYS A 164 -18.17 0.88 0.03
N GLU A 165 -19.21 1.60 0.45
CA GLU A 165 -19.91 2.57 -0.38
C GLU A 165 -19.00 3.71 -0.83
N ARG A 166 -18.16 4.24 0.06
CA ARG A 166 -17.17 5.27 -0.26
C ARG A 166 -16.15 4.76 -1.30
N MET A 167 -15.63 3.54 -1.13
CA MET A 167 -14.72 2.91 -2.09
C MET A 167 -15.37 2.76 -3.46
N PHE A 168 -16.62 2.32 -3.54
CA PHE A 168 -17.34 2.23 -4.81
C PHE A 168 -17.59 3.59 -5.44
N ASN A 169 -17.90 4.61 -4.66
CA ASN A 169 -18.02 5.98 -5.16
C ASN A 169 -16.73 6.47 -5.82
N VAL A 170 -15.57 6.23 -5.18
CA VAL A 170 -14.26 6.56 -5.76
C VAL A 170 -14.06 5.81 -7.08
N ILE A 171 -14.30 4.49 -7.10
CA ILE A 171 -14.12 3.65 -8.29
C ILE A 171 -15.03 4.12 -9.45
N HIS A 172 -16.29 4.43 -9.18
CA HIS A 172 -17.23 4.89 -10.21
C HIS A 172 -16.87 6.27 -10.77
N ASN A 173 -16.29 7.14 -9.96
CA ASN A 173 -15.89 8.48 -10.39
C ASN A 173 -14.48 8.54 -11.00
N MET A 174 -13.69 7.47 -10.90
CA MET A 174 -12.32 7.43 -11.43
C MET A 174 -12.22 7.79 -12.92
N PRO A 175 -13.11 7.32 -13.83
CA PRO A 175 -13.07 7.73 -15.23
C PRO A 175 -13.21 9.24 -15.41
N LEU A 176 -14.04 9.91 -14.61
CA LEU A 176 -14.20 11.38 -14.66
C LEU A 176 -12.94 12.09 -14.22
N VAL A 177 -12.24 11.56 -13.23
CA VAL A 177 -10.94 12.12 -12.76
C VAL A 177 -9.89 11.96 -13.85
N VAL A 178 -9.83 10.80 -14.52
CA VAL A 178 -8.88 10.53 -15.61
C VAL A 178 -9.14 11.50 -16.79
N ASP A 179 -10.40 11.69 -17.18
CA ASP A 179 -10.78 12.63 -18.24
C ASP A 179 -10.42 14.08 -17.87
N ALA A 180 -10.69 14.48 -16.64
CA ALA A 180 -10.35 15.81 -16.14
C ALA A 180 -8.82 16.02 -16.12
N ALA A 181 -8.05 15.04 -15.66
CA ALA A 181 -6.59 15.07 -15.63
C ALA A 181 -6.00 15.15 -17.05
N THR A 182 -6.56 14.40 -18.00
CA THR A 182 -6.14 14.44 -19.42
C THR A 182 -6.38 15.82 -20.03
N LYS A 183 -7.55 16.41 -19.79
CA LYS A 183 -7.86 17.77 -20.24
C LYS A 183 -6.97 18.83 -19.58
N TRP A 184 -6.70 18.68 -18.29
CA TRP A 184 -5.79 19.55 -17.55
C TRP A 184 -4.37 19.47 -18.12
N TYR A 185 -3.84 18.27 -18.31
CA TYR A 185 -2.52 18.07 -18.92
C TYR A 185 -2.42 18.67 -20.31
N GLY A 186 -3.46 18.52 -21.17
CA GLY A 186 -3.52 19.13 -22.48
C GLY A 186 -3.38 20.66 -22.48
N ARG A 187 -3.77 21.34 -21.38
CA ARG A 187 -3.63 22.80 -21.24
C ARG A 187 -2.23 23.23 -20.82
N ILE A 188 -1.54 22.41 -20.03
CA ILE A 188 -0.24 22.78 -19.41
C ILE A 188 0.96 22.09 -20.05
N LYS A 189 0.74 21.19 -21.02
CA LYS A 189 1.80 20.34 -21.59
C LYS A 189 3.00 21.13 -22.11
N ASP A 190 2.77 22.29 -22.73
CA ASP A 190 3.82 23.10 -23.36
C ASP A 190 4.72 23.80 -22.31
N GLU A 191 4.18 24.02 -21.12
CA GLU A 191 4.95 24.49 -19.96
C GLU A 191 5.61 23.34 -19.20
N PHE A 192 4.95 22.18 -19.16
CA PHE A 192 5.37 21.02 -18.41
C PHE A 192 6.49 20.22 -19.10
N LEU A 193 6.42 20.07 -20.43
CA LEU A 193 7.38 19.27 -21.20
C LEU A 193 8.83 19.77 -21.12
N PRO A 194 9.15 21.09 -21.14
CA PRO A 194 10.50 21.60 -21.01
C PRO A 194 11.02 21.62 -19.55
N ALA A 195 10.18 21.30 -18.56
CA ALA A 195 10.57 21.32 -17.17
C ALA A 195 11.71 20.33 -16.92
N LYS A 196 12.80 20.80 -16.33
CA LYS A 196 13.97 19.98 -16.01
C LYS A 196 13.82 19.24 -14.68
N ARG A 197 12.92 19.70 -13.84
CA ARG A 197 12.64 19.12 -12.53
C ARG A 197 11.15 19.24 -12.24
N ILE A 198 10.58 18.17 -11.71
CA ILE A 198 9.18 18.10 -11.29
C ILE A 198 9.15 17.87 -9.78
N ILE A 199 8.35 18.67 -9.09
CA ILE A 199 8.11 18.50 -7.65
C ILE A 199 6.62 18.20 -7.49
N VAL A 200 6.32 17.08 -6.83
CA VAL A 200 4.94 16.69 -6.49
C VAL A 200 4.79 16.84 -4.98
N VAL A 201 3.75 17.53 -4.54
CA VAL A 201 3.55 17.85 -3.13
C VAL A 201 2.18 17.36 -2.67
N GLY A 202 2.11 16.82 -1.48
CA GLY A 202 0.87 16.40 -0.84
C GLY A 202 1.04 16.36 0.68
N TYR A 203 -0.01 16.02 1.39
CA TYR A 203 0.00 15.94 2.85
C TYR A 203 -0.88 14.79 3.33
N ASP A 204 -0.62 14.33 4.55
CA ASP A 204 -1.38 13.27 5.23
C ASP A 204 -1.58 12.02 4.35
N GLY A 205 -2.80 11.52 4.22
CA GLY A 205 -3.11 10.35 3.41
C GLY A 205 -2.69 10.43 1.94
N ASN A 206 -2.62 11.63 1.37
CA ASN A 206 -2.19 11.85 -0.02
C ASN A 206 -0.67 11.75 -0.22
N TYR A 207 0.13 11.74 0.83
CA TYR A 207 1.59 11.64 0.70
C TYR A 207 2.02 10.33 0.01
N ALA A 208 1.33 9.24 0.28
CA ALA A 208 1.56 7.97 -0.42
C ALA A 208 1.35 8.07 -1.93
N ASP A 209 0.28 8.78 -2.34
CA ASP A 209 -0.05 8.99 -3.76
C ASP A 209 0.95 9.94 -4.45
N VAL A 210 1.49 10.90 -3.71
CA VAL A 210 2.58 11.78 -4.16
C VAL A 210 3.84 10.98 -4.46
N LEU A 211 4.24 10.08 -3.55
CA LEU A 211 5.40 9.21 -3.74
C LEU A 211 5.18 8.25 -4.93
N GLU A 212 4.00 7.67 -5.05
CA GLU A 212 3.68 6.78 -6.17
C GLU A 212 3.63 7.54 -7.49
N GLY A 213 3.00 8.72 -7.54
CA GLY A 213 2.96 9.58 -8.72
C GLY A 213 4.35 10.00 -9.18
N ALA A 214 5.21 10.41 -8.25
CA ALA A 214 6.61 10.72 -8.54
C ALA A 214 7.36 9.51 -9.12
N LEU A 215 7.18 8.32 -8.51
CA LEU A 215 7.75 7.08 -9.01
C LEU A 215 7.27 6.77 -10.44
N LYS A 216 5.98 6.92 -10.74
CA LYS A 216 5.43 6.67 -12.08
C LYS A 216 5.99 7.63 -13.13
N VAL A 217 6.15 8.90 -12.81
CA VAL A 217 6.81 9.87 -13.70
C VAL A 217 8.26 9.49 -13.93
N LEU A 218 9.00 9.12 -12.89
CA LEU A 218 10.39 8.67 -13.01
C LEU A 218 10.52 7.43 -13.91
N GLU A 219 9.65 6.44 -13.76
CA GLU A 219 9.66 5.20 -14.52
C GLU A 219 9.30 5.39 -16.00
N THR A 220 8.38 6.29 -16.31
CA THR A 220 7.82 6.47 -17.67
C THR A 220 8.53 7.57 -18.45
N VAL A 221 8.73 8.74 -17.85
CA VAL A 221 9.31 9.92 -18.49
C VAL A 221 10.82 9.98 -18.30
N ARG A 222 11.34 9.33 -17.24
CA ARG A 222 12.77 9.32 -16.84
C ARG A 222 13.32 10.73 -16.58
N GLN A 223 12.49 11.62 -16.10
CA GLN A 223 12.85 12.98 -15.71
C GLN A 223 13.02 13.07 -14.20
N GLY A 224 13.85 14.00 -13.74
CA GLY A 224 14.04 14.25 -12.31
C GLY A 224 12.73 14.69 -11.64
N VAL A 225 12.18 13.84 -10.80
CA VAL A 225 10.95 14.08 -10.06
C VAL A 225 11.13 13.69 -8.60
N THR A 226 10.56 14.47 -7.71
CA THR A 226 10.61 14.21 -6.26
C THR A 226 9.24 14.48 -5.64
N GLY A 227 8.78 13.56 -4.81
CA GLY A 227 7.58 13.72 -3.98
C GLY A 227 7.95 14.23 -2.60
N TYR A 228 7.23 15.22 -2.10
CA TYR A 228 7.43 15.79 -0.77
C TYR A 228 6.13 15.86 0.02
N ASP A 229 6.25 15.69 1.33
CA ASP A 229 5.25 16.20 2.25
C ASP A 229 5.30 17.74 2.25
N ILE A 230 4.13 18.38 2.22
CA ILE A 230 4.06 19.86 2.15
C ILE A 230 4.73 20.53 3.34
N GLU A 231 4.64 19.92 4.52
CA GLU A 231 5.28 20.48 5.72
C GLU A 231 6.80 20.43 5.63
N GLY A 232 7.38 19.37 5.04
CA GLY A 232 8.80 19.27 4.77
C GLY A 232 9.29 20.36 3.83
N VAL A 233 8.57 20.57 2.73
CA VAL A 233 8.91 21.62 1.75
C VAL A 233 8.77 23.02 2.32
N ALA A 234 7.71 23.30 3.07
CA ALA A 234 7.45 24.62 3.64
C ALA A 234 8.46 25.01 4.73
N LYS A 235 8.91 24.05 5.55
CA LYS A 235 9.83 24.30 6.67
C LYS A 235 11.30 24.37 6.24
N GLU A 236 11.73 23.46 5.35
CA GLU A 236 13.14 23.29 5.04
C GLU A 236 13.66 24.25 3.96
N ASN A 237 12.83 24.73 3.08
CA ASN A 237 13.26 25.47 1.91
C ASN A 237 12.82 26.92 1.85
N GLY A 238 12.21 27.46 2.89
CA GLY A 238 11.93 28.91 3.07
C GLY A 238 11.37 29.62 1.83
N GLY A 239 10.71 28.88 0.94
CA GLY A 239 10.20 29.49 -0.27
C GLY A 239 10.49 28.74 -1.59
N ILE A 240 10.41 27.41 -1.65
CA ILE A 240 10.33 26.72 -2.95
C ILE A 240 8.98 27.00 -3.66
N ILE A 241 7.99 27.41 -2.92
CA ILE A 241 6.71 27.86 -3.48
C ILE A 241 6.70 29.39 -3.50
N HIS A 242 7.35 29.98 -4.47
CA HIS A 242 7.19 31.37 -4.90
C HIS A 242 6.62 31.41 -6.29
#